data_c921eeb07eeae352a9a1b76a822542e4
#
_entry.id   c921eeb07eeae352a9a1b76a822542e4
#
_cell.length_a   1.000
_cell.length_b   1.000
_cell.length_c   1.000
_cell.angle_alpha   90.00
_cell.angle_beta   90.00
_cell.angle_gamma   90.00
#
_symmetry.space_group_name_H-M   'P 1'
#
loop_
_entity.id
_entity.type
_entity.pdbx_description
1 polymer ?
#
loop_
_entity_poly.entity_id
_entity_poly.type
_entity_poly.pdbx_seq_one_letter_code
_entity_poly.pdbx_strand_id
1 'polypeptide(L)'
;MVNIVKITGAYRGIKSILLIAIILLFRDILNRSSIKRANKVLWTILLIFLLLPFSIVFKVSKTADYGLLNIPIKVLLSISDFTRQLTNSVADVLSRLNIYIIATLFVIYLIAKIVERNKALQGSKLLADNAFVNELVGGFHLKRKVTVLLNDNISTPVTYGIFKPTIVLQSYILEDEELLEHVLVHELTHIKYFDIAFTHIKNVALCLYWYNIAMWIASKLFEDDLEILCDKKVLERLGNTQEHKKAYAMSMFKIMERENISENLVLSLNPQKERIILMKEYRRKFSGLVILLVALILAFCTFVEVLPDDIIYIK
;
A
#
# COMPACT_ATOMS: atom_id res chain seq x y z
N MET A 1 26.57 -21.94 7.98
CA MET A 1 25.52 -22.17 9.01
C MET A 1 24.46 -21.11 8.84
N VAL A 2 23.21 -21.49 8.65
CA VAL A 2 22.07 -20.54 8.50
C VAL A 2 21.54 -20.22 9.89
N ASN A 3 21.54 -18.96 10.28
CA ASN A 3 21.03 -18.51 11.57
C ASN A 3 19.91 -17.49 11.36
N ILE A 4 18.81 -17.66 12.08
CA ILE A 4 17.74 -16.65 12.14
C ILE A 4 18.06 -15.72 13.30
N VAL A 5 18.29 -14.43 13.02
CA VAL A 5 18.68 -13.44 14.01
C VAL A 5 17.65 -12.32 14.06
N LYS A 6 17.34 -11.88 15.28
CA LYS A 6 16.50 -10.69 15.51
C LYS A 6 17.33 -9.44 15.21
N ILE A 7 16.87 -8.62 14.27
CA ILE A 7 17.55 -7.41 13.85
C ILE A 7 16.83 -6.18 14.41
N THR A 8 17.59 -5.15 14.76
CA THR A 8 17.03 -3.91 15.31
C THR A 8 16.15 -3.19 14.30
N GLY A 9 15.09 -2.50 14.78
CA GLY A 9 14.18 -1.73 13.93
C GLY A 9 14.90 -0.64 13.13
N ALA A 10 15.95 -0.02 13.71
CA ALA A 10 16.76 1.00 13.04
C ALA A 10 17.48 0.46 11.80
N TYR A 11 18.10 -0.70 11.90
CA TYR A 11 18.78 -1.36 10.78
C TYR A 11 17.81 -1.65 9.62
N ARG A 12 16.62 -2.15 9.95
CA ARG A 12 15.57 -2.41 8.96
C ARG A 12 15.04 -1.15 8.32
N GLY A 13 14.89 -0.08 9.09
CA GLY A 13 14.49 1.22 8.58
C GLY A 13 15.45 1.75 7.54
N ILE A 14 16.75 1.63 7.77
CA ILE A 14 17.77 2.05 6.80
C ILE A 14 17.76 1.13 5.57
N LYS A 15 17.73 -0.17 5.76
CA LYS A 15 17.71 -1.15 4.66
C LYS A 15 16.44 -1.02 3.79
N SER A 16 15.32 -0.60 4.38
CA SER A 16 14.07 -0.35 3.65
C SER A 16 14.18 0.81 2.66
N ILE A 17 15.09 1.77 2.85
CA ILE A 17 15.31 2.86 1.88
C ILE A 17 15.75 2.30 0.54
N LEU A 18 16.67 1.33 0.54
CA LEU A 18 17.11 0.66 -0.68
C LEU A 18 15.96 -0.10 -1.36
N LEU A 19 15.17 -0.83 -0.57
CA LEU A 19 14.01 -1.55 -1.10
C LEU A 19 12.98 -0.60 -1.69
N ILE A 20 12.69 0.51 -1.02
CA ILE A 20 11.78 1.55 -1.52
C ILE A 20 12.34 2.13 -2.83
N ALA A 21 13.62 2.46 -2.91
CA ALA A 21 14.24 2.97 -4.13
C ALA A 21 14.08 1.99 -5.30
N ILE A 22 14.27 0.69 -5.07
CA ILE A 22 14.08 -0.34 -6.08
C ILE A 22 12.61 -0.40 -6.51
N ILE A 23 11.66 -0.38 -5.56
CA ILE A 23 10.23 -0.37 -5.87
C ILE A 23 9.88 0.85 -6.75
N LEU A 24 10.41 2.03 -6.43
CA LEU A 24 10.18 3.26 -7.19
C LEU A 24 10.70 3.17 -8.62
N LEU A 25 11.87 2.59 -8.83
CA LEU A 25 12.44 2.37 -10.16
C LEU A 25 11.55 1.47 -11.05
N PHE A 26 10.93 0.44 -10.46
CA PHE A 26 10.08 -0.48 -11.20
C PHE A 26 8.61 -0.05 -11.26
N ARG A 27 8.14 0.77 -10.31
CA ARG A 27 6.74 1.18 -10.19
C ARG A 27 6.17 1.76 -11.48
N ASP A 28 6.89 2.70 -12.10
CA ASP A 28 6.43 3.37 -13.32
C ASP A 28 6.31 2.38 -14.49
N ILE A 29 7.27 1.47 -14.62
CA ILE A 29 7.25 0.42 -15.63
C ILE A 29 6.06 -0.53 -15.42
N LEU A 30 5.80 -0.91 -14.18
CA LEU A 30 4.72 -1.83 -13.82
C LEU A 30 3.34 -1.19 -13.98
N ASN A 31 3.20 0.09 -13.67
CA ASN A 31 1.96 0.84 -13.86
C ASN A 31 1.59 0.97 -15.35
N ARG A 32 2.59 1.13 -16.20
CA ARG A 32 2.42 1.18 -17.67
C ARG A 32 2.24 -0.21 -18.29
N SER A 33 2.42 -1.28 -17.53
CA SER A 33 2.27 -2.66 -18.00
C SER A 33 0.88 -3.21 -17.66
N SER A 34 0.52 -4.33 -18.29
CA SER A 34 -0.70 -5.07 -17.94
C SER A 34 -0.67 -5.66 -16.51
N ILE A 35 0.45 -5.52 -15.78
CA ILE A 35 0.73 -6.25 -14.55
C ILE A 35 0.75 -5.30 -13.33
N LYS A 36 -0.20 -4.39 -13.27
CA LYS A 36 -0.40 -3.48 -12.13
C LYS A 36 -0.50 -4.19 -10.76
N ARG A 37 -0.93 -5.48 -10.74
CA ARG A 37 -0.97 -6.30 -9.52
C ARG A 37 0.42 -6.50 -8.89
N ALA A 38 1.49 -6.40 -9.68
CA ALA A 38 2.85 -6.56 -9.17
C ALA A 38 3.24 -5.47 -8.17
N ASN A 39 2.76 -4.24 -8.35
CA ASN A 39 3.01 -3.17 -7.38
C ASN A 39 2.49 -3.53 -5.99
N LYS A 40 1.26 -4.06 -5.89
CA LYS A 40 0.72 -4.52 -4.60
C LYS A 40 1.57 -5.63 -3.98
N VAL A 41 2.13 -6.54 -4.79
CA VAL A 41 3.04 -7.60 -4.31
C VAL A 41 4.33 -6.98 -3.78
N LEU A 42 4.95 -6.05 -4.50
CA LEU A 42 6.17 -5.39 -4.06
C LEU A 42 5.97 -4.61 -2.75
N TRP A 43 4.87 -3.87 -2.64
CA TRP A 43 4.50 -3.18 -1.41
C TRP A 43 4.23 -4.16 -0.25
N THR A 44 3.59 -5.29 -0.54
CA THR A 44 3.36 -6.33 0.47
C THR A 44 4.69 -6.90 0.98
N ILE A 45 5.66 -7.16 0.09
CA ILE A 45 7.01 -7.60 0.47
C ILE A 45 7.68 -6.57 1.38
N LEU A 46 7.59 -5.28 1.06
CA LEU A 46 8.12 -4.22 1.90
C LEU A 46 7.48 -4.23 3.30
N LEU A 47 6.15 -4.31 3.37
CA LEU A 47 5.43 -4.32 4.66
C LEU A 47 5.78 -5.57 5.48
N ILE A 48 5.88 -6.74 4.87
CA ILE A 48 6.32 -7.97 5.54
C ILE A 48 7.74 -7.79 6.07
N PHE A 49 8.65 -7.25 5.27
CA PHE A 49 10.02 -6.98 5.71
C PHE A 49 10.08 -6.04 6.91
N LEU A 50 9.29 -4.96 6.90
CA LEU A 50 9.28 -3.98 7.99
C LEU A 50 8.67 -4.53 9.28
N LEU A 51 7.62 -5.35 9.19
CA LEU A 51 6.88 -5.84 10.35
C LEU A 51 7.47 -7.11 10.97
N LEU A 52 8.08 -7.99 10.16
CA LEU A 52 8.70 -9.21 10.69
C LEU A 52 10.08 -8.92 11.28
N PRO A 53 10.33 -9.19 12.57
CA PRO A 53 11.60 -8.87 13.22
C PRO A 53 12.73 -9.89 12.94
N PHE A 54 12.62 -10.68 11.87
CA PHE A 54 13.57 -11.75 11.56
C PHE A 54 14.26 -11.53 10.22
N SER A 55 15.54 -11.90 10.14
CA SER A 55 16.27 -12.03 8.88
C SER A 55 17.04 -13.33 8.88
N ILE A 56 17.22 -13.92 7.71
CA ILE A 56 18.03 -15.11 7.51
C ILE A 56 19.47 -14.63 7.30
N VAL A 57 20.35 -15.03 8.20
CA VAL A 57 21.76 -14.61 8.16
C VAL A 57 22.61 -15.76 7.62
N PHE A 58 23.33 -15.47 6.56
CA PHE A 58 24.39 -16.34 6.04
C PHE A 58 25.76 -15.79 6.44
N LYS A 59 26.55 -16.61 7.14
CA LYS A 59 27.95 -16.29 7.40
C LYS A 59 28.78 -16.70 6.19
N VAL A 60 29.58 -15.77 5.69
CA VAL A 60 30.39 -15.95 4.48
C VAL A 60 31.82 -15.50 4.80
N SER A 61 32.81 -16.33 4.45
CA SER A 61 34.21 -15.96 4.58
C SER A 61 34.57 -14.91 3.53
N LYS A 62 35.22 -13.82 3.96
CA LYS A 62 35.71 -12.76 3.07
C LYS A 62 36.80 -13.25 2.11
N THR A 63 37.49 -14.32 2.48
CA THR A 63 38.65 -14.85 1.76
C THR A 63 38.29 -16.04 0.86
N ALA A 64 37.11 -16.60 1.00
CA ALA A 64 36.68 -17.72 0.19
C ALA A 64 36.31 -17.27 -1.24
N ASP A 65 36.69 -18.11 -2.20
CA ASP A 65 36.28 -17.91 -3.58
C ASP A 65 34.95 -18.67 -3.87
N TYR A 66 33.94 -17.91 -4.21
CA TYR A 66 32.58 -18.41 -4.53
C TYR A 66 32.31 -18.42 -6.04
N GLY A 67 33.34 -18.27 -6.87
CA GLY A 67 33.23 -18.29 -8.32
C GLY A 67 32.32 -17.17 -8.85
N LEU A 68 31.30 -17.54 -9.63
CA LEU A 68 30.35 -16.58 -10.21
C LEU A 68 29.54 -15.79 -9.17
N LEU A 69 29.46 -16.26 -7.92
CA LEU A 69 28.73 -15.58 -6.84
C LEU A 69 29.59 -14.53 -6.11
N ASN A 70 30.88 -14.39 -6.43
CA ASN A 70 31.77 -13.43 -5.76
C ASN A 70 31.28 -11.98 -5.86
N ILE A 71 30.79 -11.56 -7.04
CA ILE A 71 30.33 -10.18 -7.25
C ILE A 71 29.08 -9.90 -6.40
N PRO A 72 27.99 -10.69 -6.51
CA PRO A 72 26.80 -10.45 -5.69
C PRO A 72 27.07 -10.57 -4.19
N ILE A 73 27.93 -11.48 -3.75
CA ILE A 73 28.30 -11.61 -2.33
C ILE A 73 29.04 -10.38 -1.84
N LYS A 74 30.03 -9.88 -2.58
CA LYS A 74 30.77 -8.66 -2.23
C LYS A 74 29.86 -7.43 -2.15
N VAL A 75 28.92 -7.29 -3.07
CA VAL A 75 27.93 -6.21 -3.05
C VAL A 75 27.03 -6.31 -1.81
N LEU A 76 26.53 -7.49 -1.48
CA LEU A 76 25.70 -7.72 -0.29
C LEU A 76 26.49 -7.44 1.01
N LEU A 77 27.76 -7.83 1.09
CA LEU A 77 28.65 -7.52 2.22
C LEU A 77 28.84 -6.01 2.36
N SER A 78 29.11 -5.29 1.27
CA SER A 78 29.30 -3.83 1.29
C SER A 78 28.05 -3.10 1.74
N ILE A 79 26.87 -3.53 1.27
CA ILE A 79 25.58 -2.98 1.70
C ILE A 79 25.36 -3.26 3.19
N SER A 80 25.68 -4.46 3.66
CA SER A 80 25.54 -4.83 5.07
C SER A 80 26.45 -4.00 5.97
N ASP A 81 27.73 -3.83 5.60
CA ASP A 81 28.69 -3.05 6.37
C ASP A 81 28.31 -1.56 6.40
N PHE A 82 27.91 -0.98 5.27
CA PHE A 82 27.42 0.41 5.19
C PHE A 82 26.19 0.64 6.07
N THR A 83 25.19 -0.24 5.97
CA THR A 83 23.96 -0.11 6.76
C THR A 83 24.24 -0.26 8.25
N ARG A 84 25.20 -1.11 8.64
CA ARG A 84 25.62 -1.29 10.04
C ARG A 84 26.31 -0.06 10.59
N GLN A 85 27.28 0.51 9.86
CA GLN A 85 27.96 1.73 10.28
C GLN A 85 26.97 2.86 10.52
N LEU A 86 26.03 3.05 9.58
CA LEU A 86 25.01 4.07 9.69
C LEU A 86 24.06 3.83 10.88
N THR A 87 23.71 2.56 11.13
CA THR A 87 22.84 2.18 12.26
C THR A 87 23.51 2.44 13.59
N ASN A 88 24.81 2.08 13.74
CA ASN A 88 25.51 2.28 15.00
C ASN A 88 25.64 3.76 15.38
N SER A 89 25.79 4.64 14.38
CA SER A 89 25.85 6.10 14.61
C SER A 89 24.53 6.71 15.08
N VAL A 90 23.42 6.09 14.74
CA VAL A 90 22.05 6.63 14.99
C VAL A 90 21.32 5.88 16.11
N ALA A 91 21.71 4.63 16.38
CA ALA A 91 20.96 3.71 17.26
C ALA A 91 20.84 4.21 18.71
N ASP A 92 21.88 4.81 19.26
CA ASP A 92 21.87 5.28 20.66
C ASP A 92 20.90 6.43 20.89
N VAL A 93 20.77 7.35 19.94
CA VAL A 93 19.85 8.49 20.02
C VAL A 93 18.41 8.02 19.83
N LEU A 94 18.18 7.14 18.85
CA LEU A 94 16.86 6.64 18.54
C LEU A 94 16.31 5.64 19.58
N SER A 95 17.17 4.88 20.25
CA SER A 95 16.71 3.77 21.11
C SER A 95 15.99 4.24 22.36
N ARG A 96 16.39 5.34 22.95
CA ARG A 96 15.87 5.82 24.25
C ARG A 96 14.50 6.50 24.15
N LEU A 97 14.27 7.28 23.08
CA LEU A 97 13.04 8.04 22.88
C LEU A 97 12.05 7.35 21.93
N ASN A 98 12.54 6.37 21.16
CA ASN A 98 11.81 5.79 20.04
C ASN A 98 10.48 5.13 20.47
N ILE A 99 10.46 4.39 21.60
CA ILE A 99 9.26 3.70 22.06
C ILE A 99 8.14 4.69 22.44
N TYR A 100 8.50 5.81 23.07
CA TYR A 100 7.52 6.83 23.45
C TYR A 100 6.97 7.56 22.23
N ILE A 101 7.82 7.88 21.25
CA ILE A 101 7.40 8.52 19.99
C ILE A 101 6.49 7.58 19.22
N ILE A 102 6.86 6.30 19.06
CA ILE A 102 6.03 5.30 18.39
C ILE A 102 4.67 5.17 19.06
N ALA A 103 4.64 5.04 20.41
CA ALA A 103 3.41 4.93 21.17
C ALA A 103 2.52 6.18 20.99
N THR A 104 3.12 7.36 21.05
CA THR A 104 2.40 8.64 20.86
C THR A 104 1.82 8.73 19.44
N LEU A 105 2.63 8.46 18.40
CA LEU A 105 2.15 8.49 17.01
C LEU A 105 1.06 7.46 16.76
N PHE A 106 1.18 6.27 17.35
CA PHE A 106 0.17 5.23 17.22
C PHE A 106 -1.15 5.63 17.90
N VAL A 107 -1.08 6.25 19.09
CA VAL A 107 -2.28 6.77 19.78
C VAL A 107 -2.92 7.90 18.97
N ILE A 108 -2.12 8.84 18.46
CA ILE A 108 -2.63 9.91 17.57
C ILE A 108 -3.32 9.32 16.34
N TYR A 109 -2.70 8.34 15.71
CA TYR A 109 -3.28 7.64 14.57
C TYR A 109 -4.63 6.98 14.90
N LEU A 110 -4.72 6.26 16.02
CA LEU A 110 -5.97 5.63 16.47
C LEU A 110 -7.06 6.67 16.73
N ILE A 111 -6.72 7.74 17.44
CA ILE A 111 -7.67 8.83 17.74
C ILE A 111 -8.15 9.47 16.43
N ALA A 112 -7.23 9.77 15.50
CA ALA A 112 -7.59 10.36 14.22
C ALA A 112 -8.56 9.46 13.44
N LYS A 113 -8.33 8.13 13.39
CA LYS A 113 -9.22 7.18 12.72
C LYS A 113 -10.58 7.02 13.41
N ILE A 114 -10.62 7.08 14.73
CA ILE A 114 -11.87 7.06 15.48
C ILE A 114 -12.68 8.34 15.20
N VAL A 115 -12.04 9.51 15.24
CA VAL A 115 -12.68 10.79 14.96
C VAL A 115 -13.20 10.86 13.52
N GLU A 116 -12.39 10.47 12.54
CA GLU A 116 -12.77 10.41 11.12
C GLU A 116 -14.00 9.52 10.92
N ARG A 117 -13.96 8.29 11.46
CA ARG A 117 -15.08 7.36 11.40
C ARG A 117 -16.33 7.92 12.07
N ASN A 118 -16.21 8.48 13.27
CA ASN A 118 -17.36 9.01 14.01
C ASN A 118 -18.00 10.19 13.28
N LYS A 119 -17.20 11.09 12.69
CA LYS A 119 -17.72 12.17 11.83
C LYS A 119 -18.50 11.61 10.64
N ALA A 120 -17.97 10.61 9.95
CA ALA A 120 -18.63 10.02 8.80
C ALA A 120 -19.92 9.26 9.17
N LEU A 121 -19.99 8.69 10.38
CA LEU A 121 -21.16 7.98 10.86
C LEU A 121 -22.20 8.90 11.53
N GLN A 122 -21.80 10.08 11.97
CA GLN A 122 -22.68 11.01 12.66
C GLN A 122 -23.77 11.52 11.70
N GLY A 123 -25.04 11.29 12.05
CA GLY A 123 -26.17 11.67 11.22
C GLY A 123 -26.42 10.74 10.02
N SER A 124 -25.67 9.65 9.89
CA SER A 124 -25.89 8.67 8.82
C SER A 124 -27.24 7.96 8.99
N LYS A 125 -27.89 7.70 7.86
CA LYS A 125 -29.12 6.92 7.78
C LYS A 125 -28.84 5.57 7.10
N LEU A 126 -29.44 4.50 7.62
CA LEU A 126 -29.33 3.20 6.96
C LEU A 126 -30.05 3.26 5.60
N LEU A 127 -29.37 2.87 4.54
CA LEU A 127 -30.00 2.64 3.26
C LEU A 127 -30.71 1.28 3.33
N ALA A 128 -32.02 1.31 3.70
CA ALA A 128 -32.84 0.12 3.76
C ALA A 128 -33.52 -0.11 2.40
N ASP A 129 -33.67 -1.40 2.03
CA ASP A 129 -34.53 -1.91 0.95
C ASP A 129 -34.30 -1.31 -0.46
N ASN A 130 -33.08 -0.93 -0.81
CA ASN A 130 -32.74 -0.65 -2.20
C ASN A 130 -32.35 -1.97 -2.90
N ALA A 131 -33.27 -2.47 -3.76
CA ALA A 131 -33.09 -3.75 -4.46
C ALA A 131 -31.80 -3.76 -5.31
N PHE A 132 -31.49 -2.67 -6.02
CA PHE A 132 -30.31 -2.54 -6.87
C PHE A 132 -29.01 -2.62 -6.04
N VAL A 133 -28.95 -1.90 -4.91
CA VAL A 133 -27.79 -1.97 -3.99
C VAL A 133 -27.62 -3.38 -3.42
N ASN A 134 -28.71 -4.02 -3.02
CA ASN A 134 -28.67 -5.38 -2.49
C ASN A 134 -28.19 -6.40 -3.54
N GLU A 135 -28.60 -6.25 -4.79
CA GLU A 135 -28.15 -7.07 -5.91
C GLU A 135 -26.66 -6.89 -6.16
N LEU A 136 -26.16 -5.64 -6.24
CA LEU A 136 -24.75 -5.34 -6.43
C LEU A 136 -23.89 -5.92 -5.30
N VAL A 137 -24.29 -5.72 -4.04
CA VAL A 137 -23.58 -6.27 -2.87
C VAL A 137 -23.57 -7.80 -2.90
N GLY A 138 -24.72 -8.42 -3.21
CA GLY A 138 -24.85 -9.88 -3.36
C GLY A 138 -23.94 -10.45 -4.44
N GLY A 139 -23.85 -9.77 -5.58
CA GLY A 139 -23.00 -10.14 -6.71
C GLY A 139 -21.49 -10.15 -6.43
N PHE A 140 -21.04 -9.54 -5.32
CA PHE A 140 -19.65 -9.62 -4.90
C PHE A 140 -19.30 -10.90 -4.12
N HIS A 141 -20.29 -11.66 -3.65
CA HIS A 141 -20.12 -12.89 -2.87
C HIS A 141 -19.15 -12.72 -1.69
N LEU A 142 -19.31 -11.63 -0.94
CA LEU A 142 -18.48 -11.33 0.22
C LEU A 142 -18.87 -12.19 1.41
N LYS A 143 -17.88 -12.79 2.10
CA LYS A 143 -18.12 -13.53 3.36
C LYS A 143 -18.53 -12.63 4.53
N ARG A 144 -18.30 -11.32 4.41
CA ARG A 144 -18.59 -10.31 5.42
C ARG A 144 -19.87 -9.57 5.04
N LYS A 145 -20.74 -9.34 6.03
CA LYS A 145 -21.93 -8.52 5.83
C LYS A 145 -21.51 -7.06 5.63
N VAL A 146 -21.91 -6.47 4.51
CA VAL A 146 -21.70 -5.06 4.20
C VAL A 146 -22.93 -4.26 4.60
N THR A 147 -22.71 -3.10 5.23
CA THR A 147 -23.78 -2.15 5.54
C THR A 147 -23.57 -0.91 4.67
N VAL A 148 -24.64 -0.39 4.07
CA VAL A 148 -24.59 0.84 3.29
C VAL A 148 -25.38 1.92 4.02
N LEU A 149 -24.76 3.07 4.23
CA LEU A 149 -25.31 4.23 4.92
C LEU A 149 -25.32 5.44 3.99
N LEU A 150 -26.21 6.37 4.24
CA LEU A 150 -26.28 7.68 3.59
C LEU A 150 -25.88 8.78 4.56
N ASN A 151 -24.98 9.66 4.11
CA ASN A 151 -24.61 10.86 4.86
C ASN A 151 -24.13 11.96 3.91
N ASP A 152 -24.82 13.07 3.87
CA ASP A 152 -24.49 14.20 3.02
C ASP A 152 -23.41 15.14 3.64
N ASN A 153 -22.99 14.87 4.88
CA ASN A 153 -21.93 15.63 5.55
C ASN A 153 -20.52 15.12 5.22
N ILE A 154 -20.38 14.07 4.42
CA ILE A 154 -19.09 13.60 3.93
C ILE A 154 -18.78 14.23 2.57
N SER A 155 -17.51 14.46 2.26
CA SER A 155 -17.07 15.03 0.97
C SER A 155 -17.07 13.99 -0.16
N THR A 156 -16.70 12.75 0.16
CA THR A 156 -16.58 11.64 -0.80
C THR A 156 -17.16 10.36 -0.22
N PRO A 157 -17.60 9.41 -1.06
CA PRO A 157 -17.88 8.07 -0.61
C PRO A 157 -16.70 7.47 0.16
N VAL A 158 -17.00 6.70 1.19
CA VAL A 158 -15.93 6.13 2.03
C VAL A 158 -16.35 4.81 2.64
N THR A 159 -15.39 3.89 2.76
CA THR A 159 -15.59 2.59 3.39
C THR A 159 -14.79 2.47 4.68
N TYR A 160 -15.46 2.06 5.76
CA TYR A 160 -14.87 1.78 7.07
C TYR A 160 -15.06 0.33 7.48
N GLY A 161 -14.14 -0.15 8.31
CA GLY A 161 -14.24 -1.45 8.97
C GLY A 161 -13.70 -2.62 8.13
N ILE A 162 -12.84 -3.43 8.79
CA ILE A 162 -12.25 -4.62 8.17
C ILE A 162 -13.19 -5.82 8.28
N PHE A 163 -13.75 -6.08 9.45
CA PHE A 163 -14.59 -7.26 9.73
C PHE A 163 -16.07 -7.01 9.48
N LYS A 164 -16.54 -5.80 9.74
CA LYS A 164 -17.90 -5.33 9.48
C LYS A 164 -17.82 -4.10 8.59
N PRO A 165 -17.61 -4.29 7.28
CA PRO A 165 -17.45 -3.17 6.37
C PRO A 165 -18.74 -2.36 6.24
N THR A 166 -18.58 -1.04 6.33
CA THR A 166 -19.66 -0.07 6.20
C THR A 166 -19.28 0.93 5.13
N ILE A 167 -20.07 1.02 4.08
CA ILE A 167 -19.94 2.02 3.01
C ILE A 167 -20.84 3.20 3.37
N VAL A 168 -20.32 4.41 3.29
CA VAL A 168 -21.08 5.65 3.49
C VAL A 168 -21.10 6.41 2.18
N LEU A 169 -22.29 6.70 1.66
CA LEU A 169 -22.53 7.40 0.40
C LEU A 169 -23.26 8.72 0.65
N GLN A 170 -23.14 9.66 -0.27
CA GLN A 170 -24.00 10.84 -0.30
C GLN A 170 -25.31 10.53 -1.05
N SER A 171 -26.40 11.21 -0.66
CA SER A 171 -27.74 10.95 -1.21
C SER A 171 -27.84 11.22 -2.70
N TYR A 172 -27.12 12.21 -3.25
CA TYR A 172 -27.14 12.53 -4.68
C TYR A 172 -26.66 11.38 -5.59
N ILE A 173 -25.84 10.46 -5.04
CA ILE A 173 -25.34 9.31 -5.81
C ILE A 173 -26.49 8.36 -6.17
N LEU A 174 -27.56 8.34 -5.38
CA LEU A 174 -28.73 7.53 -5.65
C LEU A 174 -29.61 8.05 -6.81
N GLU A 175 -29.41 9.31 -7.21
CA GLU A 175 -30.18 9.94 -8.29
C GLU A 175 -29.73 9.48 -9.69
N ASP A 176 -28.50 8.94 -9.79
CA ASP A 176 -27.90 8.46 -11.04
C ASP A 176 -27.46 6.99 -10.84
N GLU A 177 -28.22 6.07 -11.41
CA GLU A 177 -28.02 4.62 -11.23
C GLU A 177 -26.67 4.15 -11.75
N GLU A 178 -26.17 4.73 -12.85
CA GLU A 178 -24.83 4.44 -13.40
C GLU A 178 -23.74 4.92 -12.44
N LEU A 179 -23.89 6.13 -11.88
CA LEU A 179 -22.97 6.66 -10.88
C LEU A 179 -22.96 5.78 -9.62
N LEU A 180 -24.15 5.39 -9.15
CA LEU A 180 -24.31 4.52 -7.98
C LEU A 180 -23.63 3.15 -8.20
N GLU A 181 -23.82 2.53 -9.38
CA GLU A 181 -23.14 1.28 -9.72
C GLU A 181 -21.62 1.44 -9.67
N HIS A 182 -21.10 2.45 -10.34
CA HIS A 182 -19.67 2.68 -10.41
C HIS A 182 -19.03 2.90 -9.05
N VAL A 183 -19.67 3.72 -8.19
CA VAL A 183 -19.20 3.99 -6.82
C VAL A 183 -19.28 2.75 -5.95
N LEU A 184 -20.41 2.06 -5.95
CA LEU A 184 -20.55 0.84 -5.14
C LEU A 184 -19.60 -0.26 -5.57
N VAL A 185 -19.43 -0.48 -6.87
CA VAL A 185 -18.46 -1.47 -7.38
C VAL A 185 -17.04 -1.10 -6.96
N HIS A 186 -16.69 0.18 -6.93
CA HIS A 186 -15.39 0.67 -6.45
C HIS A 186 -15.21 0.36 -4.96
N GLU A 187 -16.12 0.79 -4.10
CA GLU A 187 -16.05 0.56 -2.65
C GLU A 187 -16.07 -0.92 -2.27
N LEU A 188 -16.94 -1.70 -2.93
CA LEU A 188 -17.01 -3.17 -2.74
C LEU A 188 -15.71 -3.86 -3.19
N THR A 189 -15.00 -3.30 -4.18
CA THR A 189 -13.70 -3.80 -4.61
C THR A 189 -12.66 -3.61 -3.53
N HIS A 190 -12.58 -2.45 -2.87
CA HIS A 190 -11.71 -2.24 -1.71
C HIS A 190 -12.00 -3.22 -0.57
N ILE A 191 -13.29 -3.47 -0.29
CA ILE A 191 -13.70 -4.46 0.70
C ILE A 191 -13.22 -5.85 0.31
N LYS A 192 -13.46 -6.28 -0.93
CA LYS A 192 -13.12 -7.62 -1.44
C LYS A 192 -11.62 -7.90 -1.32
N TYR A 193 -10.78 -6.92 -1.63
CA TYR A 193 -9.32 -7.08 -1.66
C TYR A 193 -8.62 -6.64 -0.38
N PHE A 194 -9.37 -6.34 0.69
CA PHE A 194 -8.84 -5.96 1.99
C PHE A 194 -7.94 -4.71 1.95
N ASP A 195 -8.19 -3.79 1.04
CA ASP A 195 -7.34 -2.60 0.86
C ASP A 195 -7.32 -1.73 2.14
N ILE A 196 -8.45 -1.66 2.86
CA ILE A 196 -8.55 -0.99 4.17
C ILE A 196 -7.56 -1.60 5.19
N ALA A 197 -7.46 -2.94 5.23
CA ALA A 197 -6.52 -3.62 6.12
C ALA A 197 -5.07 -3.30 5.73
N PHE A 198 -4.75 -3.30 4.44
CA PHE A 198 -3.41 -2.93 3.95
C PHE A 198 -3.06 -1.48 4.30
N THR A 199 -4.02 -0.54 4.20
CA THR A 199 -3.83 0.85 4.61
C THR A 199 -3.53 0.97 6.10
N HIS A 200 -4.24 0.22 6.96
CA HIS A 200 -3.95 0.20 8.40
C HIS A 200 -2.55 -0.39 8.70
N ILE A 201 -2.18 -1.50 8.06
CA ILE A 201 -0.87 -2.13 8.21
C ILE A 201 0.25 -1.15 7.79
N LYS A 202 0.08 -0.47 6.65
CA LYS A 202 1.00 0.56 6.18
C LYS A 202 1.15 1.71 7.20
N ASN A 203 0.05 2.18 7.78
CA ASN A 203 0.10 3.27 8.77
C ASN A 203 0.77 2.84 10.07
N VAL A 204 0.60 1.60 10.51
CA VAL A 204 1.36 1.02 11.62
C VAL A 204 2.86 0.99 11.30
N ALA A 205 3.24 0.54 10.10
CA ALA A 205 4.63 0.57 9.66
C ALA A 205 5.19 2.00 9.63
N LEU A 206 4.38 2.99 9.22
CA LEU A 206 4.76 4.40 9.24
C LEU A 206 5.02 4.93 10.65
N CYS A 207 4.21 4.53 11.64
CA CYS A 207 4.45 4.87 13.04
C CYS A 207 5.75 4.22 13.57
N LEU A 208 6.03 2.97 13.19
CA LEU A 208 7.23 2.25 13.61
C LEU A 208 8.52 2.87 13.02
N TYR A 209 8.45 3.34 11.77
CA TYR A 209 9.57 3.90 11.02
C TYR A 209 9.39 5.40 10.73
N TRP A 210 8.83 6.12 11.69
CA TRP A 210 8.50 7.55 11.59
C TRP A 210 9.66 8.42 11.14
N TYR A 211 10.89 8.06 11.49
CA TYR A 211 12.12 8.76 11.13
C TYR A 211 12.57 8.53 9.67
N ASN A 212 11.99 7.57 8.98
CA ASN A 212 12.36 7.21 7.61
C ASN A 212 11.54 8.01 6.59
N ILE A 213 12.13 9.08 6.04
CA ILE A 213 11.47 9.95 5.06
C ILE A 213 11.02 9.17 3.81
N ALA A 214 11.80 8.17 3.36
CA ALA A 214 11.41 7.34 2.22
C ALA A 214 10.10 6.57 2.48
N MET A 215 9.81 6.21 3.74
CA MET A 215 8.56 5.56 4.13
C MET A 215 7.34 6.49 3.96
N TRP A 216 7.50 7.79 4.21
CA TRP A 216 6.41 8.77 4.02
C TRP A 216 6.07 8.92 2.54
N ILE A 217 7.10 9.01 1.67
CA ILE A 217 6.91 9.04 0.22
C ILE A 217 6.27 7.72 -0.25
N ALA A 218 6.81 6.59 0.17
CA ALA A 218 6.31 5.26 -0.17
C ALA A 218 4.85 5.07 0.27
N SER A 219 4.47 5.59 1.43
CA SER A 219 3.11 5.53 1.97
C SER A 219 2.08 6.16 1.01
N LYS A 220 2.38 7.34 0.47
CA LYS A 220 1.49 8.00 -0.49
C LYS A 220 1.40 7.23 -1.80
N LEU A 221 2.54 6.82 -2.34
CA LEU A 221 2.59 6.07 -3.60
C LEU A 221 1.91 4.69 -3.48
N PHE A 222 1.95 4.09 -2.31
CA PHE A 222 1.23 2.87 -2.02
C PHE A 222 -0.29 3.06 -2.12
N GLU A 223 -0.83 4.15 -1.58
CA GLU A 223 -2.25 4.50 -1.69
C GLU A 223 -2.64 4.71 -3.16
N ASP A 224 -1.87 5.49 -3.90
CA ASP A 224 -2.11 5.70 -5.33
C ASP A 224 -2.13 4.38 -6.12
N ASP A 225 -1.20 3.46 -5.84
CA ASP A 225 -1.14 2.16 -6.50
C ASP A 225 -2.31 1.24 -6.13
N LEU A 226 -2.84 1.33 -4.90
CA LEU A 226 -4.07 0.62 -4.52
C LEU A 226 -5.27 1.13 -5.30
N GLU A 227 -5.41 2.46 -5.43
CA GLU A 227 -6.48 3.08 -6.21
C GLU A 227 -6.43 2.66 -7.68
N ILE A 228 -5.26 2.75 -8.32
CA ILE A 228 -5.04 2.30 -9.70
C ILE A 228 -5.40 0.83 -9.89
N LEU A 229 -5.07 -0.01 -8.92
CA LEU A 229 -5.40 -1.42 -8.97
C LEU A 229 -6.90 -1.66 -8.75
N CYS A 230 -7.53 -0.89 -7.86
CA CYS A 230 -8.97 -0.91 -7.64
C CYS A 230 -9.70 -0.55 -8.93
N ASP A 231 -9.38 0.59 -9.55
CA ASP A 231 -9.98 1.03 -10.82
C ASP A 231 -9.87 -0.03 -11.92
N LYS A 232 -8.70 -0.66 -12.04
CA LYS A 232 -8.52 -1.76 -13.00
C LYS A 232 -9.47 -2.92 -12.75
N LYS A 233 -9.70 -3.30 -11.49
CA LYS A 233 -10.60 -4.40 -11.12
C LYS A 233 -12.06 -4.04 -11.30
N VAL A 234 -12.41 -2.78 -11.05
CA VAL A 234 -13.74 -2.24 -11.36
C VAL A 234 -14.00 -2.37 -12.85
N LEU A 235 -13.09 -1.89 -13.69
CA LEU A 235 -13.22 -1.99 -15.15
C LEU A 235 -13.27 -3.43 -15.67
N GLU A 236 -12.46 -4.34 -15.09
CA GLU A 236 -12.53 -5.78 -15.39
C GLU A 236 -13.93 -6.35 -15.10
N ARG A 237 -14.61 -5.84 -14.07
CA ARG A 237 -15.98 -6.27 -13.70
C ARG A 237 -17.06 -5.63 -14.55
N LEU A 238 -16.93 -4.36 -14.91
CA LEU A 238 -17.88 -3.62 -15.75
C LEU A 238 -17.82 -4.01 -17.24
N GLY A 239 -16.92 -4.92 -17.64
CA GLY A 239 -16.79 -5.42 -19.02
C GLY A 239 -15.61 -4.88 -19.81
N ASN A 240 -14.84 -3.91 -19.27
CA ASN A 240 -13.57 -3.40 -19.80
C ASN A 240 -13.59 -2.90 -21.27
N THR A 241 -14.76 -2.52 -21.80
CA THR A 241 -14.90 -1.88 -23.10
C THR A 241 -14.46 -0.42 -23.06
N GLN A 242 -14.23 0.22 -24.20
CA GLN A 242 -13.91 1.65 -24.23
C GLN A 242 -15.06 2.52 -23.73
N GLU A 243 -16.27 2.09 -23.94
CA GLU A 243 -17.48 2.75 -23.47
C GLU A 243 -17.56 2.70 -21.92
N HIS A 244 -17.44 1.52 -21.31
CA HIS A 244 -17.42 1.37 -19.86
C HIS A 244 -16.25 2.16 -19.22
N LYS A 245 -15.07 2.21 -19.85
CA LYS A 245 -13.95 3.02 -19.37
C LYS A 245 -14.27 4.51 -19.36
N LYS A 246 -14.94 4.99 -20.43
CA LYS A 246 -15.35 6.40 -20.53
C LYS A 246 -16.43 6.73 -19.50
N ALA A 247 -17.44 5.89 -19.36
CA ALA A 247 -18.51 6.05 -18.40
C ALA A 247 -17.99 6.07 -16.96
N TYR A 248 -17.16 5.09 -16.59
CA TYR A 248 -16.53 5.03 -15.27
C TYR A 248 -15.65 6.26 -14.98
N ALA A 249 -14.82 6.69 -15.96
CA ALA A 249 -14.00 7.88 -15.80
C ALA A 249 -14.84 9.15 -15.60
N MET A 250 -15.99 9.27 -16.30
CA MET A 250 -16.93 10.38 -16.10
C MET A 250 -17.57 10.35 -14.72
N SER A 251 -17.93 9.18 -14.21
CA SER A 251 -18.48 9.03 -12.86
C SER A 251 -17.45 9.45 -11.79
N MET A 252 -16.19 9.02 -11.94
CA MET A 252 -15.11 9.44 -11.04
C MET A 252 -14.88 10.96 -11.13
N PHE A 253 -14.94 11.53 -12.33
CA PHE A 253 -14.82 12.97 -12.50
C PHE A 253 -15.96 13.76 -11.82
N LYS A 254 -17.20 13.31 -11.92
CA LYS A 254 -18.35 13.92 -11.23
C LYS A 254 -18.15 13.99 -9.70
N ILE A 255 -17.60 12.92 -9.10
CA ILE A 255 -17.28 12.90 -7.66
C ILE A 255 -16.21 13.90 -7.33
N MET A 256 -15.10 13.94 -8.11
CA MET A 256 -13.98 14.83 -7.92
C MET A 256 -14.35 16.31 -8.06
N GLU A 257 -15.21 16.64 -9.01
CA GLU A 257 -15.67 18.01 -9.23
C GLU A 257 -16.44 18.53 -8.01
N ARG A 258 -17.23 17.69 -7.37
CA ARG A 258 -17.94 18.04 -6.13
C ARG A 258 -17.00 18.17 -4.92
N GLU A 259 -15.93 17.38 -4.86
CA GLU A 259 -14.90 17.48 -3.83
C GLU A 259 -14.11 18.79 -3.92
N ASN A 260 -13.73 19.20 -5.15
CA ASN A 260 -12.90 20.40 -5.38
C ASN A 260 -13.63 21.74 -5.19
N ILE A 261 -14.94 21.75 -5.02
CA ILE A 261 -15.69 22.96 -4.65
C ILE A 261 -15.31 23.42 -3.23
N SER A 262 -14.80 22.54 -2.39
CA SER A 262 -14.38 22.85 -1.02
C SER A 262 -12.89 23.20 -0.83
N GLU A 263 -12.01 22.91 -1.80
CA GLU A 263 -10.56 23.13 -1.67
C GLU A 263 -9.93 23.73 -2.94
N ASN A 264 -10.05 25.03 -3.08
CA ASN A 264 -9.25 25.82 -4.03
C ASN A 264 -7.80 25.94 -3.55
N LEU A 265 -7.04 24.88 -3.47
CA LEU A 265 -5.57 24.95 -3.45
C LEU A 265 -4.95 23.56 -3.45
N VAL A 266 -4.47 23.09 -4.53
CA VAL A 266 -3.15 22.50 -4.76
C VAL A 266 -3.05 22.04 -6.21
N LEU A 267 -2.53 22.91 -7.01
CA LEU A 267 -1.97 22.61 -8.33
C LEU A 267 -0.82 21.59 -8.22
N SER A 268 -0.79 20.67 -9.16
CA SER A 268 0.37 20.11 -9.85
C SER A 268 0.70 18.62 -9.71
N LEU A 269 0.19 17.89 -8.75
CA LEU A 269 0.32 16.41 -8.75
C LEU A 269 -1.01 15.79 -8.32
N ASN A 270 -2.00 15.84 -9.21
CA ASN A 270 -3.30 15.26 -8.90
C ASN A 270 -3.25 13.75 -9.18
N PRO A 271 -3.20 12.88 -8.14
CA PRO A 271 -3.18 11.42 -8.29
C PRO A 271 -4.36 10.90 -9.13
N GLN A 272 -5.47 11.61 -9.07
CA GLN A 272 -6.71 11.31 -9.78
C GLN A 272 -6.56 11.50 -11.30
N LYS A 273 -5.78 12.50 -11.74
CA LYS A 273 -5.46 12.68 -13.16
C LYS A 273 -4.62 11.52 -13.68
N GLU A 274 -3.70 11.01 -12.86
CA GLU A 274 -2.90 9.82 -13.18
C GLU A 274 -3.78 8.58 -13.31
N ARG A 275 -4.78 8.41 -12.44
CA ARG A 275 -5.79 7.32 -12.52
C ARG A 275 -6.50 7.33 -13.87
N ILE A 276 -7.01 8.49 -14.31
CA ILE A 276 -7.70 8.64 -15.60
C ILE A 276 -6.76 8.35 -16.80
N ILE A 277 -5.52 8.84 -16.73
CA ILE A 277 -4.51 8.59 -17.80
C ILE A 277 -4.16 7.10 -17.86
N LEU A 278 -4.03 6.42 -16.74
CA LEU A 278 -3.68 5.00 -16.65
C LEU A 278 -4.85 4.06 -16.98
N MET A 279 -6.08 4.57 -17.05
CA MET A 279 -7.23 3.87 -17.65
C MET A 279 -7.10 3.76 -19.18
N LYS A 280 -6.37 4.65 -19.84
CA LYS A 280 -5.94 4.49 -21.24
C LYS A 280 -4.92 3.36 -21.32
N GLU A 281 -5.21 2.35 -22.12
CA GLU A 281 -4.35 1.17 -22.28
C GLU A 281 -2.94 1.53 -22.73
N TYR A 282 -1.95 1.22 -21.88
CA TYR A 282 -0.57 1.06 -22.31
C TYR A 282 -0.24 -0.44 -22.30
N ARG A 283 -0.30 -1.07 -23.48
CA ARG A 283 0.08 -2.47 -23.66
C ARG A 283 1.59 -2.61 -23.80
N ARG A 284 2.33 -2.69 -22.71
CA ARG A 284 3.60 -3.43 -22.71
C ARG A 284 3.38 -4.78 -22.04
N LYS A 285 3.46 -5.85 -22.82
CA LYS A 285 3.45 -7.23 -22.31
C LYS A 285 4.79 -7.49 -21.63
N PHE A 286 4.90 -7.25 -20.34
CA PHE A 286 5.99 -7.82 -19.56
C PHE A 286 5.62 -9.27 -19.21
N SER A 287 6.57 -10.20 -19.35
CA SER A 287 6.34 -11.59 -18.98
C SER A 287 6.21 -11.70 -17.46
N GLY A 288 5.23 -12.48 -16.98
CA GLY A 288 5.05 -12.70 -15.54
C GLY A 288 6.30 -13.30 -14.86
N LEU A 289 7.17 -13.95 -15.63
CA LEU A 289 8.45 -14.50 -15.18
C LEU A 289 9.42 -13.39 -14.72
N VAL A 290 9.51 -12.28 -15.47
CA VAL A 290 10.38 -11.15 -15.10
C VAL A 290 9.95 -10.56 -13.77
N ILE A 291 8.65 -10.45 -13.52
CA ILE A 291 8.13 -9.91 -12.27
C ILE A 291 8.39 -10.83 -11.11
N LEU A 292 8.18 -12.14 -11.32
CA LEU A 292 8.50 -13.14 -10.32
C LEU A 292 9.99 -13.11 -9.95
N LEU A 293 10.87 -13.00 -10.95
CA LEU A 293 12.32 -12.90 -10.72
C LEU A 293 12.68 -11.62 -9.95
N VAL A 294 12.11 -10.47 -10.31
CA VAL A 294 12.33 -9.22 -9.58
C VAL A 294 11.83 -9.32 -8.15
N ALA A 295 10.63 -9.86 -7.93
CA ALA A 295 10.07 -10.06 -6.59
C ALA A 295 10.93 -11.01 -5.74
N LEU A 296 11.44 -12.10 -6.32
CA LEU A 296 12.33 -13.04 -5.65
C LEU A 296 13.69 -12.42 -5.31
N ILE A 297 14.28 -11.63 -6.22
CA ILE A 297 15.52 -10.90 -5.97
C ILE A 297 15.32 -9.90 -4.84
N LEU A 298 14.22 -9.13 -4.86
CA LEU A 298 13.90 -8.18 -3.81
C LEU A 298 13.70 -8.87 -2.45
N ALA A 299 12.96 -9.97 -2.43
CA ALA A 299 12.77 -10.78 -1.23
C ALA A 299 14.12 -11.30 -0.71
N PHE A 300 14.96 -11.84 -1.59
CA PHE A 300 16.29 -12.30 -1.21
C PHE A 300 17.14 -11.16 -0.63
N CYS A 301 17.24 -10.02 -1.30
CA CYS A 301 18.03 -8.87 -0.83
C CYS A 301 17.52 -8.28 0.49
N THR A 302 16.23 -8.44 0.82
CA THR A 302 15.67 -7.87 2.04
C THR A 302 15.70 -8.82 3.23
N PHE A 303 15.38 -10.08 3.02
CA PHE A 303 15.29 -11.08 4.10
C PHE A 303 16.61 -11.80 4.38
N VAL A 304 17.50 -11.84 3.38
CA VAL A 304 18.82 -12.46 3.51
C VAL A 304 19.85 -11.43 3.88
N GLU A 305 20.63 -11.73 4.91
CA GLU A 305 21.77 -10.95 5.33
C GLU A 305 23.04 -11.78 5.20
N VAL A 306 24.01 -11.23 4.49
CA VAL A 306 25.31 -11.86 4.34
C VAL A 306 26.28 -11.14 5.27
N LEU A 307 26.88 -11.89 6.19
CA LEU A 307 27.81 -11.36 7.18
C LEU A 307 29.15 -12.07 7.07
N PRO A 308 30.25 -11.35 7.27
CA PRO A 308 31.55 -11.98 7.38
C PRO A 308 31.63 -12.87 8.64
N ASP A 309 32.42 -13.93 8.55
CA ASP A 309 32.59 -14.93 9.61
C ASP A 309 33.19 -14.38 10.92
N ASP A 310 33.91 -13.26 10.83
CA ASP A 310 34.61 -12.60 11.92
C ASP A 310 33.67 -11.81 12.86
N ILE A 311 32.39 -11.70 12.54
CA ILE A 311 31.44 -10.96 13.38
C ILE A 311 30.78 -11.89 14.40
N ILE A 312 31.05 -11.62 15.66
CA ILE A 312 30.44 -12.27 16.81
C ILE A 312 29.17 -11.47 17.20
N TYR A 313 28.00 -12.11 17.16
CA TYR A 313 26.80 -11.52 17.74
C TYR A 313 26.87 -11.62 19.26
N ILE A 314 26.79 -10.49 19.94
CA ILE A 314 26.45 -10.48 21.35
C ILE A 314 24.94 -10.82 21.42
N LYS A 315 24.66 -11.96 22.05
CA LYS A 315 23.28 -12.46 22.27
C LYS A 315 22.47 -11.50 23.12
#